data_3d807bf97a2033d016721fa24ae457a6
#
_entry.id   3d807bf97a2033d016721fa24ae457a6
#
_cell.length_a   1.000
_cell.length_b   1.000
_cell.length_c   1.000
_cell.angle_alpha   90.00
_cell.angle_beta   90.00
_cell.angle_gamma   90.00
#
_symmetry.space_group_name_H-M   'P 1'
#
loop_
_entity.id
_entity.type
_entity.pdbx_description
1 polymer ?
#
loop_
_entity_poly.entity_id
_entity_poly.type
_entity_poly.pdbx_seq_one_letter_code
_entity_poly.pdbx_strand_id
1 'polypeptide(L)'
;PPTCGLEINFKRIRNNSRIKVYTMAEVVNVSGEAGNFDVKIKVKPRYVTGKQPVTQAHKDAVTSEVADDFNLGMCTHKALFLPHEMAYPYEYVLDKESLTSDEIEAIKKAEPQGAIDLEQSEEEIDVKAAAIVVATGWQPFDATRMQDLGFGKYPNVINNVQMERLCALNGPTSGEIKRPSDGEAP
;
A
#
# COMPACT_ATOMS: atom_id res chain seq x y z
N PRO A 1 2.03 -4.12 18.02
CA PRO A 1 1.91 -4.11 19.46
C PRO A 1 0.48 -3.81 19.86
N PRO A 2 -0.05 -4.46 20.91
CA PRO A 2 -1.45 -4.35 21.30
C PRO A 2 -1.88 -2.96 21.80
N THR A 3 -0.99 -2.00 21.85
CA THR A 3 -1.24 -0.64 22.40
C THR A 3 -0.74 0.45 21.46
N CYS A 4 -1.03 0.34 20.17
CA CYS A 4 -0.77 1.44 19.26
C CYS A 4 -1.89 2.48 19.38
N GLY A 5 -1.56 3.75 19.69
CA GLY A 5 -2.52 4.86 19.70
C GLY A 5 -3.08 5.23 18.33
N LEU A 6 -2.70 4.51 17.29
CA LEU A 6 -3.07 4.74 15.92
C LEU A 6 -4.58 4.56 15.68
N GLU A 7 -5.20 3.54 16.28
CA GLU A 7 -6.65 3.30 16.17
C GLU A 7 -7.48 4.48 16.70
N ILE A 8 -7.05 5.09 17.81
CA ILE A 8 -7.70 6.27 18.38
C ILE A 8 -7.62 7.43 17.40
N ASN A 9 -6.48 7.62 16.76
CA ASN A 9 -6.27 8.67 15.76
C ASN A 9 -7.10 8.39 14.50
N PHE A 10 -7.18 7.16 14.03
CA PHE A 10 -8.04 6.80 12.89
C PHE A 10 -9.51 7.09 13.19
N LYS A 11 -9.98 6.77 14.40
CA LYS A 11 -11.34 7.11 14.83
C LYS A 11 -11.58 8.63 14.86
N ARG A 12 -10.62 9.40 15.35
CA ARG A 12 -10.68 10.87 15.36
C ARG A 12 -10.73 11.45 13.95
N ILE A 13 -9.89 10.96 13.04
CA ILE A 13 -9.86 11.38 11.64
C ILE A 13 -11.20 11.07 10.97
N ARG A 14 -11.70 9.84 11.11
CA ARG A 14 -12.98 9.40 10.51
C ARG A 14 -14.17 10.23 10.98
N ASN A 15 -14.18 10.62 12.25
CA ASN A 15 -15.29 11.38 12.85
C ASN A 15 -15.17 12.88 12.65
N ASN A 16 -14.13 13.39 12.00
CA ASN A 16 -13.93 14.82 11.78
C ASN A 16 -14.10 15.16 10.30
N SER A 17 -15.25 15.71 9.94
CA SER A 17 -15.58 16.12 8.56
C SER A 17 -14.68 17.20 7.96
N ARG A 18 -13.86 17.89 8.80
CA ARG A 18 -12.89 18.88 8.33
C ARG A 18 -11.59 18.25 7.84
N ILE A 19 -11.36 16.96 8.12
CA ILE A 19 -10.15 16.24 7.69
C ILE A 19 -10.51 15.44 6.44
N LYS A 20 -9.79 15.67 5.36
CA LYS A 20 -9.82 14.85 4.15
C LYS A 20 -8.51 14.10 4.05
N VAL A 21 -8.58 12.80 3.82
CA VAL A 21 -7.40 11.95 3.65
C VAL A 21 -7.41 11.42 2.22
N TYR A 22 -6.33 11.68 1.52
CA TYR A 22 -6.07 11.12 0.20
C TYR A 22 -4.98 10.06 0.35
N THR A 23 -5.27 8.84 -0.03
CA THR A 23 -4.32 7.73 -0.07
C THR A 23 -4.04 7.34 -1.51
N MET A 24 -2.95 6.63 -1.78
CA MET A 24 -2.45 6.39 -3.15
C MET A 24 -2.28 7.71 -3.91
N ALA A 25 -1.86 8.74 -3.19
CA ALA A 25 -1.84 10.11 -3.66
C ALA A 25 -0.43 10.71 -3.57
N GLU A 26 -0.10 11.55 -4.52
CA GLU A 26 1.18 12.23 -4.60
C GLU A 26 0.96 13.73 -4.82
N VAL A 27 1.72 14.57 -4.12
CA VAL A 27 1.76 16.01 -4.38
C VAL A 27 2.68 16.24 -5.58
N VAL A 28 2.09 16.62 -6.71
CA VAL A 28 2.83 16.79 -7.98
C VAL A 28 3.27 18.21 -8.24
N ASN A 29 2.59 19.19 -7.62
CA ASN A 29 2.97 20.59 -7.74
C ASN A 29 2.57 21.38 -6.50
N VAL A 30 3.42 22.34 -6.13
CA VAL A 30 3.14 23.33 -5.10
C VAL A 30 3.59 24.69 -5.64
N SER A 31 2.70 25.67 -5.58
CA SER A 31 2.99 27.06 -5.96
C SER A 31 2.34 28.05 -4.97
N GLY A 32 2.63 29.32 -5.10
CA GLY A 32 2.12 30.35 -4.19
C GLY A 32 3.09 30.66 -3.04
N GLU A 33 2.56 31.22 -1.96
CA GLU A 33 3.33 31.69 -0.81
C GLU A 33 2.62 31.37 0.52
N ALA A 34 3.28 31.60 1.64
CA ALA A 34 2.71 31.38 2.96
C ALA A 34 1.36 32.13 3.11
N GLY A 35 0.33 31.42 3.50
CA GLY A 35 -1.04 31.90 3.58
C GLY A 35 -1.89 31.61 2.34
N ASN A 36 -1.29 31.31 1.18
CA ASN A 36 -2.00 31.07 -0.07
C ASN A 36 -1.23 30.14 -1.01
N PHE A 37 -1.12 28.88 -0.64
CA PHE A 37 -0.53 27.84 -1.50
C PHE A 37 -1.59 27.23 -2.41
N ASP A 38 -1.22 26.99 -3.65
CA ASP A 38 -1.93 26.14 -4.59
C ASP A 38 -1.19 24.79 -4.68
N VAL A 39 -1.88 23.73 -4.28
CA VAL A 39 -1.30 22.36 -4.22
C VAL A 39 -2.06 21.47 -5.17
N LYS A 40 -1.36 20.84 -6.10
CA LYS A 40 -1.92 19.84 -7.00
C LYS A 40 -1.58 18.45 -6.49
N ILE A 41 -2.61 17.63 -6.31
CA ILE A 41 -2.51 16.26 -5.83
C ILE A 41 -3.00 15.32 -6.92
N LYS A 42 -2.20 14.32 -7.24
CA LYS A 42 -2.53 13.25 -8.15
C LYS A 42 -2.94 12.02 -7.34
N VAL A 43 -4.11 11.47 -7.58
CA VAL A 43 -4.65 10.32 -6.86
C VAL A 43 -4.79 9.15 -7.82
N LYS A 44 -4.13 8.04 -7.52
CA LYS A 44 -4.24 6.81 -8.31
C LYS A 44 -5.52 6.05 -7.96
N PRO A 45 -6.15 5.37 -8.93
CA PRO A 45 -7.33 4.57 -8.68
C PRO A 45 -7.03 3.39 -7.77
N ARG A 46 -7.94 3.12 -6.84
CA ARG A 46 -7.90 1.95 -5.96
C ARG A 46 -8.65 0.76 -6.57
N TYR A 47 -9.54 1.06 -7.52
CA TYR A 47 -10.51 0.16 -8.14
C TYR A 47 -11.53 -0.47 -7.17
N VAL A 48 -11.36 -0.33 -5.87
CA VAL A 48 -12.32 -0.72 -4.84
C VAL A 48 -13.11 0.51 -4.42
N THR A 49 -14.46 0.42 -4.45
CA THR A 49 -15.34 1.59 -4.30
C THR A 49 -15.61 1.98 -2.85
N GLY A 50 -15.42 1.06 -1.90
CA GLY A 50 -15.83 1.22 -0.51
C GLY A 50 -17.37 1.28 -0.29
N LYS A 51 -18.17 1.27 -1.37
CA LYS A 51 -19.64 1.30 -1.30
C LYS A 51 -20.24 -0.06 -0.96
N GLN A 52 -19.61 -1.11 -1.43
CA GLN A 52 -19.95 -2.51 -1.17
C GLN A 52 -18.70 -3.25 -0.66
N PRO A 53 -18.88 -4.25 0.21
CA PRO A 53 -17.74 -5.00 0.74
C PRO A 53 -17.11 -5.88 -0.32
N VAL A 54 -15.80 -5.99 -0.28
CA VAL A 54 -15.06 -7.03 -1.01
C VAL A 54 -15.31 -8.36 -0.32
N THR A 55 -15.97 -9.28 -1.02
CA THR A 55 -16.33 -10.61 -0.50
C THR A 55 -15.32 -11.69 -0.89
N GLN A 56 -15.53 -12.91 -0.40
CA GLN A 56 -14.72 -14.05 -0.80
C GLN A 56 -14.82 -14.32 -2.30
N ALA A 57 -16.00 -14.11 -2.92
CA ALA A 57 -16.18 -14.27 -4.35
C ALA A 57 -15.24 -13.37 -5.18
N HIS A 58 -15.05 -12.12 -4.76
CA HIS A 58 -14.07 -11.22 -5.41
C HIS A 58 -12.62 -11.71 -5.22
N LYS A 59 -12.29 -12.21 -4.03
CA LYS A 59 -10.94 -12.74 -3.74
C LYS A 59 -10.64 -14.02 -4.50
N ASP A 60 -11.64 -14.85 -4.74
CA ASP A 60 -11.51 -16.09 -5.51
C ASP A 60 -11.44 -15.82 -7.01
N ALA A 61 -12.05 -14.71 -7.48
CA ALA A 61 -11.96 -14.26 -8.85
C ALA A 61 -10.56 -13.78 -9.24
N VAL A 62 -9.69 -13.45 -8.27
CA VAL A 62 -8.33 -12.96 -8.52
C VAL A 62 -7.34 -14.03 -8.06
N THR A 63 -6.55 -14.54 -9.00
CA THR A 63 -5.49 -15.54 -8.80
C THR A 63 -4.09 -14.99 -9.06
N SER A 64 -4.01 -13.92 -9.86
CA SER A 64 -2.76 -13.22 -10.16
C SER A 64 -2.09 -12.72 -8.87
N GLU A 65 -0.78 -12.89 -8.80
CA GLU A 65 0.05 -12.47 -7.67
C GLU A 65 0.97 -11.33 -8.07
N VAL A 66 1.20 -10.45 -7.12
CA VAL A 66 2.12 -9.31 -7.24
C VAL A 66 3.08 -9.28 -6.06
N ALA A 67 4.22 -8.64 -6.23
CA ALA A 67 5.17 -8.46 -5.14
C ALA A 67 4.53 -7.67 -3.98
N ASP A 68 4.81 -8.08 -2.76
CA ASP A 68 4.35 -7.38 -1.55
C ASP A 68 5.33 -6.27 -1.20
N ASP A 69 4.99 -5.04 -1.58
CA ASP A 69 5.81 -3.85 -1.31
C ASP A 69 5.96 -3.57 0.19
N PHE A 70 4.94 -3.90 1.00
CA PHE A 70 5.01 -3.74 2.45
C PHE A 70 6.06 -4.66 3.08
N ASN A 71 6.27 -5.82 2.49
CA ASN A 71 7.32 -6.76 2.84
C ASN A 71 8.56 -6.65 1.93
N LEU A 72 8.74 -5.50 1.25
CA LEU A 72 9.93 -5.20 0.44
C LEU A 72 10.19 -6.22 -0.67
N GLY A 73 9.13 -6.79 -1.24
CA GLY A 73 9.21 -7.78 -2.30
C GLY A 73 9.71 -9.16 -1.86
N MET A 74 9.82 -9.43 -0.55
CA MET A 74 10.27 -10.73 -0.04
C MET A 74 9.20 -11.83 -0.10
N CYS A 75 7.96 -11.47 -0.40
CA CYS A 75 6.86 -12.40 -0.69
C CYS A 75 5.91 -11.80 -1.73
N THR A 76 4.91 -12.57 -2.12
CA THR A 76 3.83 -12.14 -3.01
C THR A 76 2.50 -12.14 -2.27
N HIS A 77 1.53 -11.43 -2.81
CA HIS A 77 0.12 -11.54 -2.45
C HIS A 77 -0.74 -11.44 -3.72
N LYS A 78 -2.01 -11.79 -3.61
CA LYS A 78 -2.96 -11.64 -4.72
C LYS A 78 -3.04 -10.19 -5.18
N ALA A 79 -3.31 -9.95 -6.46
CA ALA A 79 -3.50 -8.61 -7.02
C ALA A 79 -4.71 -7.84 -6.42
N LEU A 80 -5.62 -8.52 -5.70
CA LEU A 80 -6.63 -7.92 -4.83
C LEU A 80 -6.23 -8.12 -3.38
N PHE A 81 -5.73 -7.10 -2.73
CA PHE A 81 -5.10 -7.19 -1.41
C PHE A 81 -5.46 -6.04 -0.47
N LEU A 82 -5.27 -6.28 0.81
CA LEU A 82 -5.22 -5.24 1.84
C LEU A 82 -3.75 -4.83 2.02
N PRO A 83 -3.38 -3.53 1.90
CA PRO A 83 -1.97 -3.12 1.93
C PRO A 83 -1.21 -3.60 3.17
N HIS A 84 -1.83 -3.51 4.34
CA HIS A 84 -1.38 -4.12 5.60
C HIS A 84 -2.48 -4.06 6.65
N GLU A 85 -2.35 -4.80 7.74
CA GLU A 85 -3.39 -4.93 8.77
C GLU A 85 -3.79 -3.62 9.46
N MET A 86 -2.93 -2.61 9.44
CA MET A 86 -3.17 -1.30 10.03
C MET A 86 -3.34 -0.20 8.97
N ALA A 87 -3.73 -0.56 7.75
CA ALA A 87 -3.96 0.39 6.67
C ALA A 87 -5.11 1.36 7.01
N TYR A 88 -4.96 2.62 6.60
CA TYR A 88 -6.03 3.60 6.67
C TYR A 88 -6.22 4.26 5.29
N PRO A 89 -7.43 4.25 4.71
CA PRO A 89 -8.60 3.47 5.15
C PRO A 89 -8.32 1.95 5.14
N TYR A 90 -9.05 1.18 5.97
CA TYR A 90 -8.96 -0.27 6.00
C TYR A 90 -9.76 -0.84 4.82
N GLU A 91 -9.22 -0.74 3.63
CA GLU A 91 -9.86 -1.09 2.38
C GLU A 91 -8.90 -1.83 1.45
N TYR A 92 -9.46 -2.72 0.63
CA TYR A 92 -8.70 -3.41 -0.40
C TYR A 92 -8.22 -2.48 -1.50
N VAL A 93 -7.17 -2.89 -2.16
CA VAL A 93 -6.62 -2.29 -3.39
C VAL A 93 -6.58 -3.39 -4.45
N LEU A 94 -6.88 -3.06 -5.68
CA LEU A 94 -6.73 -3.94 -6.82
C LEU A 94 -5.60 -3.44 -7.70
N ASP A 95 -4.63 -4.29 -7.98
CA ASP A 95 -3.66 -4.06 -9.05
C ASP A 95 -4.27 -4.56 -10.37
N LYS A 96 -4.92 -3.65 -11.08
CA LYS A 96 -5.62 -3.95 -12.34
C LYS A 96 -4.66 -4.38 -13.45
N GLU A 97 -3.43 -3.85 -13.44
CA GLU A 97 -2.46 -4.10 -14.51
C GLU A 97 -1.97 -5.56 -14.54
N SER A 98 -1.98 -6.20 -13.38
CA SER A 98 -1.56 -7.59 -13.21
C SER A 98 -2.66 -8.62 -13.51
N LEU A 99 -3.90 -8.17 -13.78
CA LEU A 99 -5.02 -9.09 -14.02
C LEU A 99 -5.04 -9.66 -15.43
N THR A 100 -5.45 -10.92 -15.51
CA THR A 100 -5.80 -11.56 -16.79
C THR A 100 -7.21 -11.15 -17.26
N SER A 101 -7.51 -11.36 -18.54
CA SER A 101 -8.85 -11.10 -19.09
C SER A 101 -9.94 -11.93 -18.41
N ASP A 102 -9.63 -13.17 -18.05
CA ASP A 102 -10.58 -14.08 -17.39
C ASP A 102 -10.90 -13.62 -15.98
N GLU A 103 -9.91 -13.10 -15.25
CA GLU A 103 -10.10 -12.53 -13.91
C GLU A 103 -10.93 -11.25 -13.96
N ILE A 104 -10.72 -10.40 -14.95
CA ILE A 104 -11.53 -9.20 -15.18
C ILE A 104 -13.00 -9.59 -15.38
N GLU A 105 -13.27 -10.62 -16.17
CA GLU A 105 -14.63 -11.13 -16.36
C GLU A 105 -15.22 -11.77 -15.10
N ALA A 106 -14.41 -12.51 -14.33
CA ALA A 106 -14.81 -13.11 -13.08
C ALA A 106 -15.18 -12.04 -12.03
N ILE A 107 -14.36 -10.98 -11.91
CA ILE A 107 -14.64 -9.85 -11.03
C ILE A 107 -15.98 -9.18 -11.39
N LYS A 108 -16.26 -8.97 -12.68
CA LYS A 108 -17.52 -8.36 -13.13
C LYS A 108 -18.77 -9.19 -12.76
N LYS A 109 -18.61 -10.50 -12.58
CA LYS A 109 -19.67 -11.44 -12.20
C LYS A 109 -19.75 -11.67 -10.69
N ALA A 110 -18.73 -11.25 -9.92
CA ALA A 110 -18.69 -11.47 -8.47
C ALA A 110 -19.70 -10.57 -7.73
N GLU A 111 -20.34 -11.12 -6.71
CA GLU A 111 -21.32 -10.40 -5.89
C GLU A 111 -20.75 -9.99 -4.51
N PRO A 112 -21.18 -8.86 -3.97
CA PRO A 112 -22.11 -7.89 -4.56
C PRO A 112 -21.45 -7.04 -5.65
N GLN A 113 -22.17 -6.82 -6.73
CA GLN A 113 -21.70 -5.94 -7.80
C GLN A 113 -21.50 -4.50 -7.29
N GLY A 114 -20.53 -3.80 -7.88
CA GLY A 114 -20.19 -2.43 -7.48
C GLY A 114 -19.22 -2.33 -6.29
N ALA A 115 -18.69 -3.46 -5.80
CA ALA A 115 -17.56 -3.45 -4.87
C ALA A 115 -16.26 -3.04 -5.58
N ILE A 116 -16.09 -3.47 -6.82
CA ILE A 116 -14.96 -3.15 -7.68
C ILE A 116 -15.45 -2.37 -8.90
N ASP A 117 -14.77 -1.29 -9.23
CA ASP A 117 -15.02 -0.44 -10.38
C ASP A 117 -13.73 -0.33 -11.21
N LEU A 118 -13.67 -1.09 -12.28
CA LEU A 118 -12.52 -1.16 -13.18
C LEU A 118 -12.38 0.06 -14.10
N GLU A 119 -13.39 0.94 -14.13
CA GLU A 119 -13.38 2.16 -14.96
C GLU A 119 -12.83 3.38 -14.19
N GLN A 120 -12.42 3.22 -12.94
CA GLN A 120 -11.73 4.28 -12.22
C GLN A 120 -10.45 4.68 -12.97
N SER A 121 -10.20 5.96 -13.01
CA SER A 121 -9.00 6.55 -13.59
C SER A 121 -8.27 7.42 -12.57
N GLU A 122 -7.05 7.76 -12.89
CA GLU A 122 -6.28 8.72 -12.14
C GLU A 122 -6.99 10.08 -12.11
N GLU A 123 -6.98 10.74 -10.95
CA GLU A 123 -7.62 12.02 -10.71
C GLU A 123 -6.59 13.06 -10.26
N GLU A 124 -6.68 14.28 -10.78
CA GLU A 124 -5.95 15.44 -10.26
C GLU A 124 -6.88 16.32 -9.43
N ILE A 125 -6.44 16.68 -8.23
CA ILE A 125 -7.19 17.50 -7.29
C ILE A 125 -6.38 18.77 -6.98
N ASP A 126 -7.01 19.93 -7.15
CA ASP A 126 -6.42 21.21 -6.76
C ASP A 126 -6.92 21.60 -5.35
N VAL A 127 -5.98 21.87 -4.44
CA VAL A 127 -6.26 22.24 -3.06
C VAL A 127 -5.58 23.56 -2.73
N LYS A 128 -6.33 24.48 -2.13
CA LYS A 128 -5.77 25.70 -1.53
C LYS A 128 -5.45 25.47 -0.06
N ALA A 129 -4.23 25.85 0.34
CA ALA A 129 -3.76 25.67 1.70
C ALA A 129 -3.06 26.94 2.21
N ALA A 130 -3.33 27.32 3.44
CA ALA A 130 -2.64 28.43 4.10
C ALA A 130 -1.24 28.03 4.58
N ALA A 131 -1.06 26.74 4.90
CA ALA A 131 0.21 26.19 5.34
C ALA A 131 0.34 24.72 4.90
N ILE A 132 1.58 24.26 4.72
CA ILE A 132 1.92 22.89 4.39
C ILE A 132 2.84 22.35 5.50
N VAL A 133 2.46 21.20 6.06
CA VAL A 133 3.30 20.48 7.02
C VAL A 133 3.85 19.24 6.33
N VAL A 134 5.18 19.13 6.26
CA VAL A 134 5.86 17.99 5.67
C VAL A 134 6.18 16.99 6.76
N ALA A 135 5.62 15.79 6.67
CA ALA A 135 5.79 14.70 7.61
C ALA A 135 5.91 13.35 6.86
N THR A 136 6.86 13.29 5.92
CA THR A 136 7.00 12.21 4.93
C THR A 136 7.73 10.96 5.46
N GLY A 137 8.08 10.96 6.75
CA GLY A 137 8.82 9.85 7.35
C GLY A 137 10.29 9.85 6.91
N TRP A 138 10.87 8.67 6.77
CA TRP A 138 12.25 8.47 6.36
C TRP A 138 12.34 7.40 5.27
N GLN A 139 13.42 7.42 4.53
CA GLN A 139 13.76 6.37 3.57
C GLN A 139 14.96 5.59 4.09
N PRO A 140 14.97 4.25 4.00
CA PRO A 140 16.17 3.46 4.27
C PRO A 140 17.33 3.93 3.39
N PHE A 141 18.53 3.83 3.93
CA PHE A 141 19.73 4.05 3.09
C PHE A 141 19.74 3.02 1.94
N ASP A 142 20.00 3.48 0.74
CA ASP A 142 20.18 2.61 -0.41
C ASP A 142 21.48 1.80 -0.27
N ALA A 143 21.35 0.60 0.27
CA ALA A 143 22.50 -0.27 0.55
C ALA A 143 23.18 -0.81 -0.72
N THR A 144 22.58 -0.68 -1.91
CA THR A 144 23.25 -1.03 -3.17
C THR A 144 24.46 -0.16 -3.44
N ARG A 145 24.51 1.04 -2.84
CA ARG A 145 25.66 1.95 -2.93
C ARG A 145 26.90 1.46 -2.16
N MET A 146 26.73 0.49 -1.26
CA MET A 146 27.80 -0.15 -0.50
C MET A 146 28.15 -1.50 -1.16
N GLN A 147 28.77 -1.44 -2.33
CA GLN A 147 29.03 -2.61 -3.19
C GLN A 147 29.84 -3.71 -2.51
N ASP A 148 30.75 -3.33 -1.61
CA ASP A 148 31.61 -4.25 -0.87
C ASP A 148 30.81 -5.16 0.09
N LEU A 149 29.62 -4.73 0.52
CA LEU A 149 28.74 -5.52 1.37
C LEU A 149 27.85 -6.51 0.60
N GLY A 150 27.76 -6.37 -0.71
CA GLY A 150 27.07 -7.30 -1.60
C GLY A 150 25.55 -7.27 -1.54
N PHE A 151 24.94 -6.23 -0.96
CA PHE A 151 23.48 -6.04 -1.00
C PHE A 151 22.99 -5.90 -2.44
N GLY A 152 21.91 -6.61 -2.78
CA GLY A 152 21.41 -6.70 -4.15
C GLY A 152 22.20 -7.62 -5.08
N LYS A 153 23.36 -8.12 -4.63
CA LYS A 153 24.21 -9.09 -5.35
C LYS A 153 24.06 -10.50 -4.81
N TYR A 154 23.96 -10.62 -3.48
CA TYR A 154 23.78 -11.90 -2.81
C TYR A 154 22.40 -11.91 -2.14
N PRO A 155 21.54 -12.90 -2.38
CA PRO A 155 20.16 -12.90 -1.91
C PRO A 155 20.01 -12.93 -0.39
N ASN A 156 21.01 -13.43 0.35
CA ASN A 156 21.00 -13.50 1.81
C ASN A 156 21.64 -12.28 2.49
N VAL A 157 22.09 -11.30 1.72
CA VAL A 157 22.52 -10.00 2.26
C VAL A 157 21.31 -9.07 2.28
N ILE A 158 20.79 -8.84 3.46
CA ILE A 158 19.57 -8.05 3.69
C ILE A 158 19.88 -6.77 4.51
N ASN A 159 19.03 -5.78 4.39
CA ASN A 159 19.11 -4.58 5.21
C ASN A 159 18.32 -4.73 6.53
N ASN A 160 18.44 -3.74 7.41
CA ASN A 160 17.76 -3.75 8.70
C ASN A 160 16.22 -3.76 8.60
N VAL A 161 15.65 -3.11 7.58
CA VAL A 161 14.19 -3.08 7.38
C VAL A 161 13.69 -4.45 6.93
N GLN A 162 14.40 -5.12 6.03
CA GLN A 162 14.09 -6.49 5.63
C GLN A 162 14.18 -7.45 6.83
N MET A 163 15.21 -7.29 7.67
CA MET A 163 15.34 -8.09 8.90
C MET A 163 14.17 -7.85 9.86
N GLU A 164 13.75 -6.60 10.04
CA GLU A 164 12.58 -6.25 10.84
C GLU A 164 11.32 -6.96 10.32
N ARG A 165 11.13 -6.97 8.99
CA ARG A 165 9.99 -7.65 8.39
C ARG A 165 10.04 -9.19 8.58
N LEU A 166 11.20 -9.81 8.49
CA LEU A 166 11.36 -11.24 8.80
C LEU A 166 11.04 -11.56 10.26
N CYS A 167 11.39 -10.67 11.19
CA CYS A 167 11.09 -10.85 12.61
C CYS A 167 9.63 -10.56 12.98
N ALA A 168 8.86 -9.91 12.11
CA ALA A 168 7.49 -9.53 12.39
C ALA A 168 6.52 -10.71 12.23
N LEU A 169 5.59 -10.89 13.19
CA LEU A 169 4.57 -11.95 13.12
C LEU A 169 3.68 -11.84 11.87
N ASN A 170 3.46 -10.63 11.39
CA ASN A 170 2.75 -10.36 10.14
C ASN A 170 3.71 -10.14 8.95
N GLY A 171 4.94 -10.59 9.07
CA GLY A 171 5.94 -10.54 8.01
C GLY A 171 5.88 -11.77 7.10
N PRO A 172 6.75 -11.83 6.08
CA PRO A 172 6.72 -12.85 5.03
C PRO A 172 6.95 -14.28 5.54
N THR A 173 7.55 -14.41 6.72
CA THR A 173 7.89 -15.70 7.33
C THR A 173 7.22 -15.92 8.70
N SER A 174 6.18 -15.14 9.02
CA SER A 174 5.43 -15.21 10.29
C SER A 174 6.32 -15.10 11.54
N GLY A 175 7.38 -14.30 11.47
CA GLY A 175 8.32 -14.05 12.55
C GLY A 175 9.46 -15.05 12.68
N GLU A 176 9.52 -16.05 11.82
CA GLU A 176 10.67 -16.97 11.72
C GLU A 176 11.74 -16.36 10.82
N ILE A 177 12.97 -16.21 11.32
CA ILE A 177 14.07 -15.72 10.50
C ILE A 177 14.50 -16.82 9.53
N LYS A 178 14.31 -16.55 8.23
CA LYS A 178 14.65 -17.47 7.15
C LYS A 178 15.54 -16.79 6.12
N ARG A 179 16.39 -17.56 5.46
CA ARG A 179 17.20 -17.05 4.35
C ARG A 179 16.31 -16.73 3.15
N PRO A 180 16.40 -15.53 2.55
CA PRO A 180 15.61 -15.19 1.37
C PRO A 180 15.87 -16.08 0.15
N SER A 181 17.05 -16.73 0.07
CA SER A 181 17.43 -17.57 -1.09
C SER A 181 16.65 -18.87 -1.20
N ASP A 182 16.29 -19.50 -0.09
CA ASP A 182 15.76 -20.86 -0.04
C ASP A 182 14.68 -21.08 1.02
N GLY A 183 14.41 -20.10 1.87
CA GLY A 183 13.42 -20.19 2.94
C GLY A 183 13.84 -21.06 4.13
N GLU A 184 15.09 -21.51 4.18
CA GLU A 184 15.62 -22.31 5.29
C GLU A 184 16.16 -21.43 6.42
N ALA A 185 16.43 -22.04 7.56
CA ALA A 185 17.07 -21.36 8.68
C ALA A 185 18.49 -20.86 8.32
N PRO A 186 18.95 -19.74 8.86
CA PRO A 186 20.30 -19.20 8.62
C PRO A 186 21.42 -20.14 9.04
#